data_a1b3772bfd2ca12dde8e65e28b802eb9
#
_entry.id   a1b3772bfd2ca12dde8e65e28b802eb9
#
_cell.length_a   1.000
_cell.length_b   1.000
_cell.length_c   1.000
_cell.angle_alpha   90.00
_cell.angle_beta   90.00
_cell.angle_gamma   90.00
#
_symmetry.space_group_name_H-M   'P 1'
#
loop_
_entity.id
_entity.type
_entity.pdbx_description
1 polymer ?
#
loop_
_entity_poly.entity_id
_entity_poly.type
_entity_poly.pdbx_seq_one_letter_code
_entity_poly.pdbx_strand_id
1 'polypeptide(L)'
;YTVRRLLVRRLEAFAAHTATWLDDLAARVIAATHPLFMLAIGIFAGAHWLVLPAKTTALLSHLLVTALLLQMARWGDVGVHSWLPFYRTRRSGQDAAATTSTAALGFVARTFIWAVIVLMILDNFGVNITTLVASLGIGGIAVALAMQNILGLSLIHI
;
A
#
# COMPACT_ATOMS: atom_id res chain seq x y z
N TYR A 1 -18.10 -15.23 -1.07
CA TYR A 1 -18.53 -14.29 -2.10
C TYR A 1 -19.72 -13.43 -1.63
N THR A 2 -20.69 -13.99 -0.91
CA THR A 2 -21.90 -13.30 -0.42
C THR A 2 -21.61 -12.29 0.69
N VAL A 3 -20.73 -12.61 1.65
CA VAL A 3 -20.38 -11.71 2.77
C VAL A 3 -19.71 -10.43 2.27
N ARG A 4 -18.80 -10.53 1.30
CA ARG A 4 -18.15 -9.37 0.67
C ARG A 4 -19.20 -8.48 -0.04
N ARG A 5 -20.15 -9.07 -0.76
CA ARG A 5 -21.22 -8.32 -1.46
C ARG A 5 -22.16 -7.60 -0.48
N LEU A 6 -22.43 -8.21 0.66
CA LEU A 6 -23.26 -7.61 1.72
C LEU A 6 -22.54 -6.47 2.43
N LEU A 7 -21.23 -6.64 2.74
CA LEU A 7 -20.42 -5.60 3.34
C LEU A 7 -20.25 -4.40 2.41
N VAL A 8 -19.94 -4.64 1.13
CA VAL A 8 -19.82 -3.56 0.12
C VAL A 8 -21.14 -2.82 -0.04
N ARG A 9 -22.28 -3.51 -0.16
CA ARG A 9 -23.62 -2.88 -0.26
C ARG A 9 -24.01 -2.10 1.00
N ARG A 10 -23.68 -2.58 2.18
CA ARG A 10 -23.93 -1.84 3.43
C ARG A 10 -23.05 -0.59 3.55
N LEU A 11 -21.81 -0.68 3.12
CA LEU A 11 -20.88 0.45 3.12
C LEU A 11 -21.20 1.49 2.04
N GLU A 12 -21.61 1.04 0.84
CA GLU A 12 -22.12 1.94 -0.21
C GLU A 12 -23.40 2.67 0.25
N ALA A 13 -24.26 2.02 1.01
CA ALA A 13 -25.47 2.63 1.58
C ALA A 13 -25.14 3.64 2.71
N PHE A 14 -24.05 3.43 3.46
CA PHE A 14 -23.56 4.39 4.45
C PHE A 14 -22.81 5.56 3.79
N ALA A 15 -22.01 5.28 2.76
CA ALA A 15 -21.25 6.30 1.99
C ALA A 15 -22.18 7.24 1.20
N ALA A 16 -23.38 6.81 0.85
CA ALA A 16 -24.36 7.65 0.16
C ALA A 16 -24.92 8.81 1.02
N HIS A 17 -24.63 8.83 2.34
CA HIS A 17 -25.11 9.87 3.25
C HIS A 17 -24.07 10.96 3.56
N THR A 18 -22.80 10.74 3.20
CA THR A 18 -21.72 11.71 3.42
C THR A 18 -20.94 11.90 2.10
N ALA A 19 -21.23 12.97 1.37
CA ALA A 19 -20.59 13.34 0.11
C ALA A 19 -19.12 13.82 0.35
N THR A 20 -18.32 13.00 1.02
CA THR A 20 -16.93 13.33 1.32
C THR A 20 -16.00 12.38 0.55
N TRP A 21 -14.96 12.94 -0.10
CA TRP A 21 -13.92 12.19 -0.81
C TRP A 21 -13.36 11.00 0.02
N LEU A 22 -13.35 11.10 1.34
CA LEU A 22 -12.88 10.06 2.25
C LEU A 22 -13.76 8.79 2.20
N ASP A 23 -15.07 8.92 1.98
CA ASP A 23 -15.99 7.79 1.88
C ASP A 23 -15.77 6.98 0.61
N ASP A 24 -15.56 7.66 -0.51
CA ASP A 24 -15.22 7.02 -1.79
C ASP A 24 -13.88 6.29 -1.69
N LEU A 25 -12.90 6.88 -0.99
CA LEU A 25 -11.62 6.25 -0.74
C LEU A 25 -11.78 5.00 0.14
N ALA A 26 -12.52 5.10 1.25
CA ALA A 26 -12.77 4.00 2.16
C ALA A 26 -13.50 2.84 1.45
N ALA A 27 -14.53 3.14 0.66
CA ALA A 27 -15.27 2.15 -0.12
C ALA A 27 -14.35 1.41 -1.12
N ARG A 28 -13.48 2.13 -1.83
CA ARG A 28 -12.51 1.54 -2.78
C ARG A 28 -11.46 0.68 -2.07
N VAL A 29 -10.94 1.14 -0.94
CA VAL A 29 -9.97 0.40 -0.12
C VAL A 29 -10.58 -0.90 0.40
N ILE A 30 -11.82 -0.85 0.91
CA ILE A 30 -12.52 -2.05 1.40
C ILE A 30 -12.87 -2.99 0.23
N ALA A 31 -13.31 -2.46 -0.90
CA ALA A 31 -13.57 -3.24 -2.11
C ALA A 31 -12.30 -3.92 -2.66
N ALA A 32 -11.13 -3.36 -2.42
CA ALA A 32 -9.84 -3.93 -2.78
C ALA A 32 -9.37 -5.07 -1.86
N THR A 33 -10.15 -5.40 -0.82
CA THR A 33 -9.82 -6.51 0.07
C THR A 33 -9.85 -7.84 -0.68
N HIS A 34 -8.70 -8.53 -0.68
CA HIS A 34 -8.55 -9.78 -1.43
C HIS A 34 -9.20 -10.95 -0.68
N PRO A 35 -9.89 -11.87 -1.38
CA PRO A 35 -10.55 -13.02 -0.74
C PRO A 35 -9.56 -13.96 -0.02
N LEU A 36 -8.31 -14.05 -0.45
CA LEU A 36 -7.26 -14.80 0.24
C LEU A 36 -6.96 -14.25 1.64
N PHE A 37 -7.06 -12.93 1.84
CA PHE A 37 -6.90 -12.33 3.17
C PHE A 37 -8.03 -12.74 4.12
N MET A 38 -9.28 -12.72 3.64
CA MET A 38 -10.44 -13.20 4.39
C MET A 38 -10.30 -14.68 4.75
N LEU A 39 -9.79 -15.49 3.82
CA LEU A 39 -9.53 -16.90 4.04
C LEU A 39 -8.43 -17.11 5.08
N ALA A 40 -7.33 -16.34 5.05
CA ALA A 40 -6.26 -16.40 6.03
C ALA A 40 -6.75 -16.08 7.44
N ILE A 41 -7.58 -15.05 7.61
CA ILE A 41 -8.23 -14.71 8.87
C ILE A 41 -9.13 -15.86 9.34
N GLY A 42 -9.95 -16.43 8.45
CA GLY A 42 -10.85 -17.53 8.78
C GLY A 42 -10.11 -18.78 9.23
N ILE A 43 -9.02 -19.15 8.54
CA ILE A 43 -8.17 -20.29 8.92
C ILE A 43 -7.52 -20.03 10.29
N PHE A 44 -6.96 -18.84 10.50
CA PHE A 44 -6.32 -18.51 11.77
C PHE A 44 -7.31 -18.49 12.93
N ALA A 45 -8.48 -17.90 12.75
CA ALA A 45 -9.55 -17.90 13.74
C ALA A 45 -10.04 -19.32 14.06
N GLY A 46 -10.22 -20.16 13.03
CA GLY A 46 -10.58 -21.58 13.22
C GLY A 46 -9.49 -22.37 13.93
N ALA A 47 -8.21 -22.12 13.59
CA ALA A 47 -7.07 -22.78 14.21
C ALA A 47 -6.91 -22.41 15.70
N HIS A 48 -7.37 -21.25 16.10
CA HIS A 48 -7.31 -20.81 17.52
C HIS A 48 -8.20 -21.66 18.46
N TRP A 49 -9.24 -22.30 17.89
CA TRP A 49 -10.12 -23.22 18.64
C TRP A 49 -9.56 -24.64 18.66
N LEU A 50 -8.52 -24.95 17.91
CA LEU A 50 -7.84 -26.24 17.89
C LEU A 50 -6.56 -26.16 18.74
N VAL A 51 -6.31 -27.19 19.53
CA VAL A 51 -5.03 -27.35 20.24
C VAL A 51 -3.99 -27.85 19.23
N LEU A 52 -3.35 -26.91 18.53
CA LEU A 52 -2.31 -27.22 17.54
C LEU A 52 -0.91 -27.24 18.17
N PRO A 53 0.02 -28.03 17.59
CA PRO A 53 1.44 -27.98 17.96
C PRO A 53 2.02 -26.57 17.76
N ALA A 54 2.95 -26.16 18.65
CA ALA A 54 3.56 -24.83 18.60
C ALA A 54 4.15 -24.44 17.24
N LYS A 55 4.74 -25.41 16.51
CA LYS A 55 5.28 -25.16 15.15
C LYS A 55 4.20 -24.76 14.14
N THR A 56 3.04 -25.40 14.21
CA THR A 56 1.92 -25.12 13.31
C THR A 56 1.31 -23.75 13.59
N THR A 57 1.17 -23.42 14.86
CA THR A 57 0.66 -22.10 15.31
C THR A 57 1.61 -20.99 14.86
N ALA A 58 2.93 -21.17 14.99
CA ALA A 58 3.92 -20.22 14.52
C ALA A 58 3.85 -20.02 12.99
N LEU A 59 3.74 -21.09 12.21
CA LEU A 59 3.57 -21.02 10.76
C LEU A 59 2.30 -20.27 10.37
N LEU A 60 1.17 -20.55 11.03
CA LEU A 60 -0.10 -19.88 10.76
C LEU A 60 -0.02 -18.39 11.09
N SER A 61 0.67 -18.01 12.17
CA SER A 61 0.86 -16.59 12.50
C SER A 61 1.72 -15.86 11.46
N HIS A 62 2.83 -16.46 10.99
CA HIS A 62 3.65 -15.87 9.92
C HIS A 62 2.86 -15.71 8.62
N LEU A 63 2.04 -16.70 8.25
CA LEU A 63 1.19 -16.63 7.06
C LEU A 63 0.11 -15.57 7.20
N LEU A 64 -0.53 -15.42 8.38
CA LEU A 64 -1.52 -14.38 8.61
C LEU A 64 -0.90 -12.99 8.52
N VAL A 65 0.26 -12.78 9.18
CA VAL A 65 0.99 -11.50 9.12
C VAL A 65 1.37 -11.17 7.68
N THR A 66 1.88 -12.16 6.91
CA THR A 66 2.19 -11.97 5.50
C THR A 66 0.96 -11.58 4.68
N ALA A 67 -0.17 -12.26 4.89
CA ALA A 67 -1.43 -11.94 4.21
C ALA A 67 -1.92 -10.52 4.57
N LEU A 68 -1.77 -10.11 5.84
CA LEU A 68 -2.09 -8.76 6.30
C LEU A 68 -1.19 -7.71 5.63
N LEU A 69 0.12 -7.95 5.58
CA LEU A 69 1.09 -7.04 4.95
C LEU A 69 0.80 -6.87 3.45
N LEU A 70 0.54 -7.96 2.73
CA LEU A 70 0.14 -7.91 1.32
C LEU A 70 -1.18 -7.16 1.13
N GLN A 71 -2.12 -7.33 2.04
CA GLN A 71 -3.38 -6.60 2.00
C GLN A 71 -3.16 -5.10 2.25
N MET A 72 -2.28 -4.72 3.16
CA MET A 72 -1.90 -3.32 3.40
C MET A 72 -1.22 -2.70 2.17
N ALA A 73 -0.34 -3.46 1.47
CA ALA A 73 0.26 -3.00 0.21
C ALA A 73 -0.81 -2.68 -0.83
N ARG A 74 -1.82 -3.55 -0.98
CA ARG A 74 -2.94 -3.32 -1.92
C ARG A 74 -3.78 -2.12 -1.54
N TRP A 75 -4.07 -1.93 -0.26
CA TRP A 75 -4.78 -0.76 0.22
C TRP A 75 -3.99 0.53 -0.04
N GLY A 76 -2.69 0.51 0.20
CA GLY A 76 -1.79 1.62 -0.13
C GLY A 76 -1.77 1.92 -1.64
N ASP A 77 -1.69 0.89 -2.47
CA ASP A 77 -1.73 1.01 -3.93
C ASP A 77 -3.02 1.65 -4.43
N VAL A 78 -4.16 1.19 -3.93
CA VAL A 78 -5.48 1.78 -4.22
C VAL A 78 -5.57 3.21 -3.70
N GLY A 79 -5.02 3.49 -2.51
CA GLY A 79 -4.95 4.83 -1.94
C GLY A 79 -4.20 5.79 -2.85
N VAL A 80 -3.00 5.42 -3.29
CA VAL A 80 -2.20 6.22 -4.23
C VAL A 80 -2.95 6.44 -5.55
N HIS A 81 -3.54 5.39 -6.12
CA HIS A 81 -4.31 5.48 -7.36
C HIS A 81 -5.54 6.39 -7.25
N SER A 82 -6.21 6.38 -6.11
CA SER A 82 -7.42 7.19 -5.89
C SER A 82 -7.10 8.66 -5.61
N TRP A 83 -5.95 8.94 -4.98
CA TRP A 83 -5.52 10.28 -4.63
C TRP A 83 -4.97 11.07 -5.83
N LEU A 84 -4.30 10.39 -6.77
CA LEU A 84 -3.68 11.00 -7.94
C LEU A 84 -4.67 11.81 -8.83
N PRO A 85 -5.84 11.27 -9.22
CA PRO A 85 -6.83 12.01 -10.01
C PRO A 85 -7.40 13.22 -9.27
N PHE A 86 -7.60 13.09 -7.94
CA PHE A 86 -8.11 14.19 -7.12
C PHE A 86 -7.14 15.38 -7.09
N TYR A 87 -5.85 15.12 -7.06
CA TYR A 87 -4.83 16.15 -7.11
C TYR A 87 -4.75 16.85 -8.48
N ARG A 88 -5.00 16.08 -9.56
CA ARG A 88 -5.06 16.60 -10.94
C ARG A 88 -6.23 17.55 -11.16
N THR A 89 -7.43 17.20 -10.68
CA THR A 89 -8.64 18.02 -10.86
C THR A 89 -8.58 19.35 -10.12
N ARG A 90 -7.88 19.43 -9.00
CA ARG A 90 -7.70 20.67 -8.25
C ARG A 90 -6.69 21.65 -8.88
N ARG A 91 -5.81 21.17 -9.72
CA ARG A 91 -4.83 21.97 -10.48
C ARG A 91 -5.20 22.08 -11.95
N SER A 92 -6.45 22.39 -12.26
CA SER A 92 -6.97 22.56 -13.62
C SER A 92 -6.20 23.60 -14.45
N GLY A 93 -5.05 23.19 -14.92
CA GLY A 93 -4.29 23.80 -15.99
C GLY A 93 -3.80 22.65 -16.87
N GLN A 94 -4.08 22.73 -18.16
CA GLN A 94 -3.83 21.71 -19.19
C GLN A 94 -2.33 21.47 -19.49
N ASP A 95 -1.47 21.43 -18.48
CA ASP A 95 -0.04 21.23 -18.69
C ASP A 95 0.31 19.72 -18.69
N ALA A 96 0.73 19.25 -19.85
CA ALA A 96 1.28 17.89 -20.03
C ALA A 96 2.41 17.59 -19.02
N ALA A 97 3.20 18.60 -18.64
CA ALA A 97 4.24 18.51 -17.62
C ALA A 97 3.70 18.15 -16.23
N ALA A 98 2.54 18.69 -15.83
CA ALA A 98 1.89 18.36 -14.56
C ALA A 98 1.38 16.91 -14.53
N THR A 99 1.01 16.36 -15.69
CA THR A 99 0.57 14.97 -15.82
C THR A 99 1.74 14.00 -15.63
N THR A 100 2.88 14.29 -16.21
CA THR A 100 4.09 13.44 -16.13
C THR A 100 4.66 13.45 -14.72
N SER A 101 4.75 14.61 -14.06
CA SER A 101 5.28 14.71 -12.68
C SER A 101 4.40 13.98 -11.67
N THR A 102 3.08 14.01 -11.85
CA THR A 102 2.14 13.31 -10.98
C THR A 102 2.22 11.78 -11.17
N ALA A 103 2.41 11.31 -12.41
CA ALA A 103 2.60 9.90 -12.67
C ALA A 103 3.91 9.37 -12.05
N ALA A 104 5.01 10.14 -12.17
CA ALA A 104 6.28 9.82 -11.56
C ALA A 104 6.17 9.73 -10.02
N LEU A 105 5.49 10.69 -9.39
CA LEU A 105 5.24 10.68 -7.95
C LEU A 105 4.45 9.44 -7.51
N GLY A 106 3.41 9.07 -8.26
CA GLY A 106 2.63 7.87 -8.02
C GLY A 106 3.46 6.60 -8.14
N PHE A 107 4.34 6.53 -9.15
CA PHE A 107 5.25 5.40 -9.32
C PHE A 107 6.22 5.27 -8.15
N VAL A 108 6.85 6.37 -7.72
CA VAL A 108 7.78 6.38 -6.58
C VAL A 108 7.07 5.96 -5.29
N ALA A 109 5.89 6.52 -5.02
CA ALA A 109 5.11 6.19 -3.83
C ALA A 109 4.75 4.69 -3.77
N ARG A 110 4.31 4.11 -4.89
CA ARG A 110 3.98 2.68 -4.99
C ARG A 110 5.21 1.81 -4.80
N THR A 111 6.30 2.16 -5.45
CA THR A 111 7.58 1.42 -5.32
C THR A 111 8.04 1.42 -3.87
N PHE A 112 7.93 2.56 -3.18
CA PHE A 112 8.28 2.67 -1.77
C PHE A 112 7.38 1.81 -0.88
N ILE A 113 6.05 1.85 -1.07
CA ILE A 113 5.10 1.01 -0.33
C ILE A 113 5.47 -0.48 -0.50
N TRP A 114 5.68 -0.93 -1.73
CA TRP A 114 6.02 -2.32 -1.99
C TRP A 114 7.37 -2.71 -1.42
N ALA A 115 8.39 -1.84 -1.50
CA ALA A 115 9.70 -2.08 -0.92
C ALA A 115 9.61 -2.27 0.60
N VAL A 116 8.89 -1.39 1.30
CA VAL A 116 8.69 -1.50 2.76
C VAL A 116 7.95 -2.79 3.11
N ILE A 117 6.88 -3.12 2.41
CA ILE A 117 6.09 -4.34 2.68
C ILE A 117 6.93 -5.60 2.45
N VAL A 118 7.74 -5.65 1.38
CA VAL A 118 8.65 -6.79 1.14
C VAL A 118 9.66 -6.93 2.27
N LEU A 119 10.25 -5.83 2.74
CA LEU A 119 11.16 -5.87 3.90
C LEU A 119 10.46 -6.39 5.15
N MET A 120 9.24 -5.93 5.44
CA MET A 120 8.47 -6.41 6.59
C MET A 120 8.11 -7.90 6.48
N ILE A 121 7.84 -8.40 5.27
CA ILE A 121 7.61 -9.82 5.04
C ILE A 121 8.88 -10.62 5.29
N LEU A 122 10.04 -10.17 4.81
CA LEU A 122 11.31 -10.81 5.06
C LEU A 122 11.64 -10.87 6.56
N ASP A 123 11.43 -9.76 7.28
CA ASP A 123 11.61 -9.68 8.73
C ASP A 123 10.68 -10.65 9.47
N ASN A 124 9.42 -10.73 9.05
CA ASN A 124 8.44 -11.67 9.61
C ASN A 124 8.90 -13.14 9.49
N PHE A 125 9.65 -13.50 8.46
CA PHE A 125 10.25 -14.84 8.28
C PHE A 125 11.62 -14.99 8.96
N GLY A 126 12.06 -13.98 9.75
CA GLY A 126 13.31 -14.03 10.50
C GLY A 126 14.56 -13.67 9.68
N VAL A 127 14.39 -13.11 8.48
CA VAL A 127 15.51 -12.61 7.68
C VAL A 127 15.98 -11.29 8.27
N ASN A 128 17.26 -11.17 8.58
CA ASN A 128 17.82 -9.90 9.09
C ASN A 128 17.82 -8.84 7.99
N ILE A 129 16.91 -7.90 8.07
CA ILE A 129 16.74 -6.81 7.10
C ILE A 129 17.67 -5.61 7.33
N THR A 130 18.46 -5.59 8.42
CA THR A 130 19.29 -4.44 8.80
C THR A 130 20.25 -4.02 7.66
N THR A 131 20.92 -4.98 7.04
CA THR A 131 21.82 -4.72 5.91
C THR A 131 21.07 -4.20 4.68
N LEU A 132 19.85 -4.72 4.42
CA LEU A 132 19.03 -4.27 3.30
C LEU A 132 18.56 -2.83 3.50
N VAL A 133 18.11 -2.49 4.71
CA VAL A 133 17.69 -1.13 5.07
C VAL A 133 18.87 -0.15 5.00
N ALA A 134 20.03 -0.56 5.52
CA ALA A 134 21.26 0.25 5.42
C ALA A 134 21.67 0.51 3.96
N SER A 135 21.60 -0.51 3.11
CA SER A 135 21.91 -0.40 1.68
C SER A 135 20.91 0.52 0.95
N LEU A 136 19.61 0.43 1.27
CA LEU A 136 18.59 1.34 0.76
C LEU A 136 18.84 2.78 1.21
N GLY A 137 19.27 2.98 2.46
CA GLY A 137 19.65 4.29 2.99
C GLY A 137 20.80 4.92 2.21
N ILE A 138 21.88 4.16 1.97
CA ILE A 138 23.04 4.62 1.18
C ILE A 138 22.60 4.90 -0.27
N GLY A 139 21.82 4.01 -0.88
CA GLY A 139 21.25 4.21 -2.21
C GLY A 139 20.37 5.46 -2.30
N GLY A 140 19.56 5.73 -1.27
CA GLY A 140 18.76 6.95 -1.16
C GLY A 140 19.60 8.22 -1.13
N ILE A 141 20.71 8.22 -0.40
CA ILE A 141 21.66 9.34 -0.38
C ILE A 141 22.28 9.55 -1.77
N ALA A 142 22.68 8.47 -2.45
CA ALA A 142 23.24 8.56 -3.80
C ALA A 142 22.24 9.15 -4.80
N VAL A 143 20.97 8.75 -4.73
CA VAL A 143 19.88 9.32 -5.55
C VAL A 143 19.66 10.79 -5.23
N ALA A 144 19.65 11.17 -3.95
CA ALA A 144 19.47 12.56 -3.53
C ALA A 144 20.59 13.46 -4.05
N LEU A 145 21.86 13.00 -3.99
CA LEU A 145 23.01 13.73 -4.52
C LEU A 145 22.94 13.86 -6.05
N ALA A 146 22.53 12.80 -6.76
CA ALA A 146 22.35 12.86 -8.21
C ALA A 146 21.26 13.87 -8.60
N MET A 147 20.14 13.92 -7.86
CA MET A 147 19.07 14.88 -8.10
C MET A 147 19.46 16.32 -7.77
N GLN A 148 20.35 16.52 -6.78
CA GLN A 148 20.83 17.85 -6.41
C GLN A 148 21.53 18.54 -7.59
N ASN A 149 22.34 17.81 -8.36
CA ASN A 149 23.03 18.35 -9.54
C ASN A 149 22.04 18.74 -10.65
N ILE A 150 20.98 17.97 -10.86
CA ILE A 150 19.95 18.25 -11.88
C ILE A 150 19.17 19.51 -11.49
N LEU A 151 18.78 19.63 -10.23
CA LEU A 151 18.05 20.79 -9.70
C LEU A 151 18.90 22.07 -9.73
N GLY A 152 20.20 21.96 -9.39
CA GLY A 152 21.13 23.09 -9.47
C GLY A 152 21.30 23.65 -10.88
N LEU A 153 21.44 22.78 -11.87
CA LEU A 153 21.54 23.17 -13.29
C LEU A 153 20.24 23.79 -13.81
N SER A 154 19.09 23.28 -13.40
CA SER A 154 17.78 23.82 -13.81
C SER A 154 17.51 25.21 -13.25
N LEU A 155 17.99 25.52 -12.04
CA LEU A 155 17.80 26.81 -11.40
C LEU A 155 18.70 27.91 -11.99
N ILE A 156 19.88 27.55 -12.53
CA ILE A 156 20.81 28.50 -13.15
C ILE A 156 20.33 28.91 -14.55
N HIS A 157 19.48 28.14 -15.18
CA HIS A 157 19.00 28.42 -16.56
C HIS A 157 17.73 29.29 -16.60
N ILE A 158 17.16 29.68 -15.45
CA ILE A 158 16.05 30.63 -15.32
C ILE A 158 16.59 31.99 -14.91
#